data_5c8cb9cf25b9e8fddd8179ccfa02ece8
#
_entry.id   5c8cb9cf25b9e8fddd8179ccfa02ece8
#
_cell.length_a   1.000
_cell.length_b   1.000
_cell.length_c   1.000
_cell.angle_alpha   90.00
_cell.angle_beta   90.00
_cell.angle_gamma   90.00
#
_symmetry.space_group_name_H-M   'P 1'
#
loop_
_entity.id
_entity.type
_entity.pdbx_description
1 polymer ?
#
loop_
_entity_poly.entity_id
_entity_poly.type
_entity_poly.pdbx_seq_one_letter_code
_entity_poly.pdbx_strand_id
1 'polypeptide(L)'
;MKMKKFLAALLATGLVLSTVGCGSSDSGSEGSSTSQQTSNSAGSESGTESSATAGNGNVTDGNYGGLVAMEDANDPITYTFFVRDPGVAPADDNPVIKKIQELTGVTLKFEFLVGDLDQKLGVMIAGGDYPDVIFAGDAATKLMDAGAFIPLEDEIPKYGNLNAMYSQVMDYLKQEDGHIYNMEIYGTMKNDVTEAAPVFECGLGFYIQKAVLAEAGYPEIHTVDEYFDVIEAYLAKYPEIDGVKTTGFEILADGWRNWALLNPVQNLLGAGNDGAIFVDQNTYETSFFQISDEAYDFYKKLNEEYEKGVISAETFTQNYDQYISKITTGAVLGFYDQNWNFSSAQDLLKADGKFDRTYVCLPITKEGVTDGYLDKSNGIPTGTNGIGISVNCENPERLLRFFDWLCQREVQDYLQWGEEGVDWNLTEDGGKVLTAERRAIVYDTARKRDETGLTLWNYCPKWQGVYTADGMPCGSGESADEYLASQSDYDKEFLNGYGIKYPAEMFSDPIIRAAYYPVWAMSLEDGSAAAVANTKITDVTMKFFPRLILASSDTEYDSIWQDFLKEFNAIDLDAYQTEIDRQIAVKMGK
;
A
#
# COMPACT_ATOMS: atom_id res chain seq x y z
N MET A 1 -3.89 -39.26 -42.76
CA MET A 1 -4.61 -39.08 -44.05
C MET A 1 -5.34 -37.75 -44.00
N LYS A 2 -4.91 -36.81 -44.87
CA LYS A 2 -5.57 -35.57 -45.36
C LYS A 2 -6.18 -34.61 -44.35
N MET A 3 -5.56 -33.45 -44.00
CA MET A 3 -5.39 -32.21 -44.81
C MET A 3 -6.69 -31.47 -45.15
N LYS A 4 -6.78 -30.16 -44.64
CA LYS A 4 -6.97 -28.88 -45.37
C LYS A 4 -7.37 -27.82 -44.35
N LYS A 5 -6.60 -26.77 -44.02
CA LYS A 5 -6.27 -25.49 -44.71
C LYS A 5 -7.47 -24.79 -45.33
N PHE A 6 -7.65 -23.53 -44.90
CA PHE A 6 -8.17 -22.30 -45.56
C PHE A 6 -8.76 -21.37 -44.50
N LEU A 7 -8.68 -20.04 -44.47
CA LEU A 7 -8.05 -19.00 -45.30
C LEU A 7 -8.04 -17.69 -44.48
N ALA A 8 -7.00 -16.90 -44.59
CA ALA A 8 -6.93 -15.54 -44.14
C ALA A 8 -7.67 -14.61 -45.13
N ALA A 9 -8.27 -13.53 -44.64
CA ALA A 9 -8.58 -12.38 -45.48
C ALA A 9 -8.40 -11.08 -44.71
N LEU A 10 -7.48 -10.28 -45.18
CA LEU A 10 -7.27 -8.85 -44.93
C LEU A 10 -8.49 -8.00 -45.25
N LEU A 11 -8.65 -6.88 -44.53
CA LEU A 11 -9.06 -5.64 -45.16
C LEU A 11 -8.53 -4.46 -44.35
N ALA A 12 -7.54 -3.79 -44.93
CA ALA A 12 -7.07 -2.44 -44.61
C ALA A 12 -7.87 -1.43 -45.40
N THR A 13 -8.07 -0.25 -44.87
CA THR A 13 -8.31 1.09 -45.47
C THR A 13 -9.04 1.95 -44.44
N GLY A 14 -8.72 3.19 -44.15
CA GLY A 14 -7.92 4.17 -44.83
C GLY A 14 -7.71 5.41 -43.97
N LEU A 15 -6.57 5.99 -44.15
CA LEU A 15 -6.15 7.31 -43.69
C LEU A 15 -7.05 8.41 -44.30
N VAL A 16 -7.40 9.43 -43.53
CA VAL A 16 -7.64 10.78 -44.08
C VAL A 16 -6.90 11.80 -43.20
N LEU A 17 -5.85 12.35 -43.80
CA LEU A 17 -5.22 13.62 -43.39
C LEU A 17 -6.16 14.79 -43.76
N SER A 18 -6.26 15.79 -42.90
CA SER A 18 -6.51 17.16 -43.31
C SER A 18 -5.71 18.13 -42.47
N THR A 19 -4.71 18.68 -43.14
CA THR A 19 -3.95 19.89 -42.79
C THR A 19 -4.74 21.13 -43.25
N VAL A 20 -4.40 22.27 -42.70
CA VAL A 20 -4.60 23.70 -43.03
C VAL A 20 -5.10 24.45 -41.81
N GLY A 21 -4.53 25.54 -41.34
CA GLY A 21 -3.49 26.42 -41.79
C GLY A 21 -3.37 27.62 -40.84
N CYS A 22 -2.28 28.29 -40.93
CA CYS A 22 -1.83 29.48 -40.21
C CYS A 22 -2.80 30.67 -40.18
N GLY A 23 -2.70 31.46 -39.10
CA GLY A 23 -3.19 32.84 -39.08
C GLY A 23 -2.66 33.59 -37.86
N SER A 24 -1.57 34.29 -38.07
CA SER A 24 -0.94 35.27 -37.18
C SER A 24 -1.72 36.58 -37.18
N SER A 25 -1.86 37.27 -36.05
CA SER A 25 -1.81 38.75 -36.04
C SER A 25 -1.47 39.27 -34.63
N ASP A 26 -0.46 40.08 -34.67
CA ASP A 26 0.18 40.96 -33.72
C ASP A 26 -0.75 42.09 -33.21
N SER A 27 -0.45 42.55 -31.99
CA SER A 27 -0.40 43.95 -31.49
C SER A 27 -0.50 43.90 -29.96
N GLY A 28 0.46 44.32 -29.15
CA GLY A 28 1.22 45.55 -29.13
C GLY A 28 0.64 46.52 -28.09
N SER A 29 1.39 46.75 -27.01
CA SER A 29 1.71 48.00 -26.28
C SER A 29 1.70 47.81 -24.77
N GLU A 30 2.86 47.85 -24.12
CA GLU A 30 3.59 48.98 -23.49
C GLU A 30 2.87 49.66 -22.32
N GLY A 31 3.65 49.79 -21.22
CA GLY A 31 3.49 50.78 -20.18
C GLY A 31 3.81 50.24 -18.78
N SER A 32 5.01 50.14 -18.32
CA SER A 32 5.92 51.13 -17.71
C SER A 32 5.53 51.62 -16.33
N SER A 33 6.41 51.35 -15.42
CA SER A 33 7.11 52.16 -14.41
C SER A 33 6.56 52.20 -12.99
N THR A 34 7.42 51.91 -12.13
CA THR A 34 8.32 52.62 -11.19
C THR A 34 7.89 52.55 -9.72
N SER A 35 8.69 51.88 -8.95
CA SER A 35 9.63 52.32 -7.89
C SER A 35 9.12 52.93 -6.62
N GLN A 36 9.64 52.47 -5.55
CA GLN A 36 10.43 53.02 -4.42
C GLN A 36 9.94 52.49 -3.09
N GLN A 37 10.75 51.72 -2.39
CA GLN A 37 11.83 52.03 -1.46
C GLN A 37 11.42 52.85 -0.22
N THR A 38 11.66 52.28 0.93
CA THR A 38 12.44 52.66 2.13
C THR A 38 11.72 52.15 3.39
N SER A 39 12.31 51.64 4.38
CA SER A 39 13.59 51.53 5.07
C SER A 39 13.32 51.34 6.57
N ASN A 40 14.10 50.43 7.18
CA ASN A 40 14.69 50.44 8.52
C ASN A 40 13.84 50.62 9.79
N SER A 41 13.97 49.74 10.77
CA SER A 41 15.02 49.67 11.82
C SER A 41 14.65 48.65 12.89
N ALA A 42 15.49 47.68 13.17
CA ALA A 42 16.46 47.55 14.25
C ALA A 42 15.93 47.33 15.68
N GLY A 43 16.40 46.24 16.27
CA GLY A 43 16.70 46.03 17.68
C GLY A 43 15.96 44.85 18.31
N SER A 44 16.51 43.87 18.88
CA SER A 44 17.67 43.63 19.72
C SER A 44 17.46 42.26 20.39
N GLU A 45 18.42 41.44 20.29
CA GLU A 45 18.92 40.31 21.08
C GLU A 45 18.16 39.79 22.31
N SER A 46 18.02 38.45 22.37
CA SER A 46 18.69 37.72 23.46
C SER A 46 18.76 36.22 23.11
N GLY A 47 19.99 35.67 23.12
CA GLY A 47 20.30 34.32 22.77
C GLY A 47 20.08 33.29 23.86
N THR A 48 19.96 32.05 23.46
CA THR A 48 20.41 30.91 24.26
C THR A 48 21.04 29.91 23.31
N GLU A 49 22.34 29.68 23.48
CA GLU A 49 23.13 28.71 22.73
C GLU A 49 22.76 27.27 23.13
N SER A 50 22.51 26.45 22.15
CA SER A 50 22.67 24.99 22.27
C SER A 50 23.59 24.57 21.14
N SER A 51 24.76 24.06 21.52
CA SER A 51 25.82 23.62 20.63
C SER A 51 25.48 22.28 19.98
N ALA A 52 25.20 22.30 18.69
CA ALA A 52 25.37 21.16 17.82
C ALA A 52 26.52 21.44 16.85
N THR A 53 27.42 20.52 16.73
CA THR A 53 28.61 20.57 15.88
C THR A 53 28.17 20.71 14.41
N ALA A 54 28.32 21.91 13.87
CA ALA A 54 28.03 22.21 12.47
C ALA A 54 29.25 21.83 11.59
N GLY A 55 29.06 20.97 10.64
CA GLY A 55 29.89 20.91 9.44
C GLY A 55 29.68 22.15 8.60
N ASN A 56 30.74 22.86 8.28
CA ASN A 56 30.74 24.07 7.45
C ASN A 56 30.39 23.73 5.99
N GLY A 57 29.17 23.98 5.58
CA GLY A 57 28.77 24.00 4.17
C GLY A 57 28.32 25.41 3.76
N ASN A 58 28.74 25.86 2.60
CA ASN A 58 28.38 27.16 2.02
C ASN A 58 26.85 27.24 1.79
N VAL A 59 26.21 28.14 2.52
CA VAL A 59 24.80 28.49 2.33
C VAL A 59 24.67 29.29 1.04
N THR A 60 23.98 28.79 0.05
CA THR A 60 23.45 29.59 -1.05
C THR A 60 22.19 30.29 -0.54
N ASP A 61 22.06 31.60 -0.78
CA ASP A 61 20.97 32.51 -0.32
C ASP A 61 19.59 32.17 -0.95
N GLY A 62 19.12 30.94 -0.81
CA GLY A 62 17.73 30.56 -1.09
C GLY A 62 17.01 30.31 0.23
N ASN A 63 15.96 31.07 0.51
CA ASN A 63 15.12 30.84 1.68
C ASN A 63 14.21 29.63 1.42
N TYR A 64 14.74 28.42 1.64
CA TYR A 64 14.04 27.15 1.37
C TYR A 64 13.36 26.58 2.62
N GLY A 65 12.82 27.40 3.51
CA GLY A 65 12.07 26.92 4.68
C GLY A 65 12.88 26.07 5.67
N GLY A 66 14.18 26.36 5.81
CA GLY A 66 15.07 25.64 6.73
C GLY A 66 15.86 24.49 6.12
N LEU A 67 15.58 24.08 4.86
CA LEU A 67 16.31 23.00 4.20
C LEU A 67 17.75 23.41 3.88
N VAL A 68 18.72 22.55 4.21
CA VAL A 68 20.15 22.77 4.00
C VAL A 68 20.60 22.00 2.75
N ALA A 69 21.27 22.69 1.83
CA ALA A 69 21.80 22.03 0.62
C ALA A 69 22.93 21.06 0.95
N MET A 70 23.06 20.00 0.14
CA MET A 70 24.22 19.09 0.18
C MET A 70 25.49 19.84 -0.27
N GLU A 71 26.63 19.47 0.30
CA GLU A 71 27.93 20.10 -0.03
C GLU A 71 28.27 20.04 -1.53
N ASP A 72 27.86 18.96 -2.19
CA ASP A 72 28.09 18.68 -3.61
C ASP A 72 26.86 18.98 -4.50
N ALA A 73 25.94 19.84 -4.05
CA ALA A 73 24.75 20.25 -4.81
C ALA A 73 25.07 20.87 -6.18
N ASN A 74 26.26 21.49 -6.33
CA ASN A 74 26.70 22.09 -7.59
C ASN A 74 27.34 21.09 -8.57
N ASP A 75 27.45 19.81 -8.19
CA ASP A 75 27.96 18.74 -9.06
C ASP A 75 26.78 17.80 -9.42
N PRO A 76 26.09 18.07 -10.56
CA PRO A 76 24.87 17.35 -10.89
C PRO A 76 25.15 15.89 -11.26
N ILE A 77 24.34 14.97 -10.72
CA ILE A 77 24.38 13.54 -11.03
C ILE A 77 22.96 13.01 -11.24
N THR A 78 22.81 12.07 -12.16
CA THR A 78 21.53 11.40 -12.43
C THR A 78 21.66 9.93 -12.11
N TYR A 79 20.71 9.41 -11.32
CA TYR A 79 20.55 7.99 -11.06
C TYR A 79 19.28 7.45 -11.70
N THR A 80 19.37 6.29 -12.32
CA THR A 80 18.24 5.53 -12.85
C THR A 80 17.59 4.72 -11.74
N PHE A 81 16.26 4.72 -11.68
CA PHE A 81 15.52 4.07 -10.61
C PHE A 81 14.37 3.22 -11.20
N PHE A 82 14.49 1.91 -11.13
CA PHE A 82 13.41 1.01 -11.53
C PHE A 82 12.45 0.72 -10.38
N VAL A 83 11.14 0.76 -10.70
CA VAL A 83 10.03 0.47 -9.77
C VAL A 83 9.16 -0.64 -10.36
N ARG A 84 8.95 -1.72 -9.60
CA ARG A 84 8.11 -2.87 -10.00
C ARG A 84 6.64 -2.53 -10.20
N ASP A 85 6.16 -1.47 -9.58
CA ASP A 85 4.76 -1.08 -9.67
C ASP A 85 4.49 -0.34 -10.98
N PRO A 86 3.34 -0.56 -11.62
CA PRO A 86 2.88 0.30 -12.70
C PRO A 86 2.69 1.74 -12.20
N GLY A 87 3.09 2.70 -13.01
CA GLY A 87 2.99 4.10 -12.58
C GLY A 87 3.35 5.08 -13.68
N VAL A 88 3.23 6.36 -13.34
CA VAL A 88 3.64 7.48 -14.18
C VAL A 88 4.47 8.44 -13.32
N ALA A 89 5.66 8.77 -13.78
CA ALA A 89 6.47 9.78 -13.13
C ALA A 89 5.83 11.18 -13.30
N PRO A 90 5.92 12.06 -12.30
CA PRO A 90 5.55 13.46 -12.48
C PRO A 90 6.46 14.12 -13.54
N ALA A 91 6.01 15.24 -14.06
CA ALA A 91 6.79 15.98 -15.04
C ALA A 91 8.11 16.47 -14.45
N ASP A 92 9.17 16.53 -15.27
CA ASP A 92 10.51 16.98 -14.87
C ASP A 92 10.55 18.44 -14.35
N ASP A 93 9.52 19.22 -14.64
CA ASP A 93 9.36 20.58 -14.16
C ASP A 93 8.56 20.73 -12.85
N ASN A 94 8.20 19.61 -12.22
CA ASN A 94 7.55 19.60 -10.91
C ASN A 94 8.36 20.44 -9.89
N PRO A 95 7.72 21.39 -9.18
CA PRO A 95 8.43 22.31 -8.29
C PRO A 95 9.19 21.62 -7.15
N VAL A 96 8.63 20.54 -6.57
CA VAL A 96 9.26 19.79 -5.47
C VAL A 96 10.49 19.04 -5.99
N ILE A 97 10.39 18.39 -7.16
CA ILE A 97 11.52 17.70 -7.79
C ILE A 97 12.65 18.68 -8.09
N LYS A 98 12.34 19.82 -8.68
CA LYS A 98 13.34 20.88 -8.95
C LYS A 98 14.00 21.38 -7.68
N LYS A 99 13.23 21.62 -6.62
CA LYS A 99 13.77 22.05 -5.33
C LYS A 99 14.75 21.03 -4.77
N ILE A 100 14.42 19.74 -4.82
CA ILE A 100 15.34 18.67 -4.39
C ILE A 100 16.58 18.63 -5.27
N GLN A 101 16.45 18.75 -6.59
CA GLN A 101 17.60 18.81 -7.51
C GLN A 101 18.51 20.01 -7.22
N GLU A 102 17.94 21.18 -6.97
CA GLU A 102 18.70 22.40 -6.62
C GLU A 102 19.47 22.24 -5.31
N LEU A 103 18.86 21.60 -4.29
CA LEU A 103 19.46 21.40 -2.98
C LEU A 103 20.48 20.28 -2.92
N THR A 104 20.40 19.30 -3.83
CA THR A 104 21.22 18.08 -3.75
C THR A 104 22.12 17.84 -4.96
N GLY A 105 21.83 18.47 -6.11
CA GLY A 105 22.44 18.13 -7.38
C GLY A 105 22.02 16.77 -7.93
N VAL A 106 21.15 16.02 -7.23
CA VAL A 106 20.74 14.67 -7.60
C VAL A 106 19.42 14.69 -8.38
N THR A 107 19.40 13.96 -9.48
CA THR A 107 18.19 13.66 -10.25
C THR A 107 17.91 12.16 -10.19
N LEU A 108 16.73 11.76 -9.74
CA LEU A 108 16.26 10.39 -9.85
C LEU A 108 15.39 10.25 -11.11
N LYS A 109 15.82 9.40 -12.04
CA LYS A 109 15.07 9.08 -13.25
C LYS A 109 14.31 7.78 -13.07
N PHE A 110 13.02 7.88 -12.78
CA PHE A 110 12.16 6.73 -12.51
C PHE A 110 11.73 6.02 -13.79
N GLU A 111 11.82 4.70 -13.78
CA GLU A 111 11.24 3.78 -14.76
C GLU A 111 10.25 2.87 -14.03
N PHE A 112 8.96 3.01 -14.32
CA PHE A 112 7.90 2.15 -13.79
C PHE A 112 7.72 0.91 -14.67
N LEU A 113 7.34 -0.21 -14.05
CA LEU A 113 7.11 -1.46 -14.75
C LEU A 113 6.06 -1.30 -15.85
N VAL A 114 6.41 -1.80 -17.04
CA VAL A 114 5.47 -2.03 -18.16
C VAL A 114 5.54 -3.51 -18.53
N GLY A 115 4.42 -4.21 -18.45
CA GLY A 115 4.34 -5.62 -18.76
C GLY A 115 4.63 -6.53 -17.56
N ASP A 116 5.27 -7.65 -17.81
CA ASP A 116 5.52 -8.71 -16.83
C ASP A 116 6.83 -8.47 -16.06
N LEU A 117 6.78 -8.53 -14.72
CA LEU A 117 7.93 -8.28 -13.85
C LEU A 117 9.03 -9.34 -14.03
N ASP A 118 8.66 -10.61 -14.09
CA ASP A 118 9.64 -11.70 -14.19
C ASP A 118 10.41 -11.66 -15.51
N GLN A 119 9.74 -11.30 -16.60
CA GLN A 119 10.40 -11.05 -17.88
C GLN A 119 11.37 -9.87 -17.81
N LYS A 120 10.95 -8.76 -17.18
CA LYS A 120 11.78 -7.56 -17.03
C LYS A 120 13.04 -7.87 -16.22
N LEU A 121 12.88 -8.51 -15.05
CA LEU A 121 14.02 -8.91 -14.21
C LEU A 121 14.92 -9.94 -14.90
N GLY A 122 14.34 -10.91 -15.59
CA GLY A 122 15.09 -11.90 -16.37
C GLY A 122 15.97 -11.26 -17.45
N VAL A 123 15.51 -10.21 -18.13
CA VAL A 123 16.30 -9.44 -19.09
C VAL A 123 17.45 -8.69 -18.42
N MET A 124 17.20 -8.03 -17.27
CA MET A 124 18.23 -7.35 -16.50
C MET A 124 19.32 -8.33 -16.05
N ILE A 125 18.94 -9.47 -15.48
CA ILE A 125 19.85 -10.51 -14.99
C ILE A 125 20.68 -11.09 -16.15
N ALA A 126 20.05 -11.45 -17.27
CA ALA A 126 20.74 -12.02 -18.42
C ALA A 126 21.70 -11.02 -19.07
N GLY A 127 21.38 -9.74 -19.05
CA GLY A 127 22.20 -8.67 -19.61
C GLY A 127 23.30 -8.18 -18.66
N GLY A 128 23.13 -8.35 -17.37
CA GLY A 128 23.98 -7.74 -16.35
C GLY A 128 23.92 -6.19 -16.36
N ASP A 129 22.86 -5.64 -16.95
CA ASP A 129 22.63 -4.20 -17.09
C ASP A 129 21.50 -3.78 -16.15
N TYR A 130 21.88 -3.23 -15.02
CA TYR A 130 20.96 -2.87 -13.93
C TYR A 130 20.86 -1.35 -13.79
N PRO A 131 19.64 -0.80 -13.56
CA PRO A 131 19.48 0.57 -13.06
C PRO A 131 20.25 0.77 -11.74
N ASP A 132 20.61 2.02 -11.43
CA ASP A 132 21.37 2.35 -10.21
C ASP A 132 20.63 1.94 -8.95
N VAL A 133 19.31 2.12 -8.92
CA VAL A 133 18.40 1.76 -7.82
C VAL A 133 17.29 0.88 -8.35
N ILE A 134 16.96 -0.18 -7.60
CA ILE A 134 15.89 -1.09 -7.98
C ILE A 134 14.98 -1.35 -6.77
N PHE A 135 13.69 -1.10 -6.96
CA PHE A 135 12.61 -1.58 -6.11
C PHE A 135 11.90 -2.74 -6.82
N ALA A 136 12.19 -3.97 -6.40
CA ALA A 136 11.61 -5.20 -6.98
C ALA A 136 10.65 -5.93 -6.03
N GLY A 137 10.52 -5.47 -4.76
CA GLY A 137 9.71 -6.14 -3.74
C GLY A 137 10.14 -7.58 -3.52
N ASP A 138 9.21 -8.50 -3.34
CA ASP A 138 9.51 -9.91 -3.08
C ASP A 138 10.34 -10.58 -4.19
N ALA A 139 10.27 -10.06 -5.43
CA ALA A 139 11.10 -10.52 -6.52
C ALA A 139 12.58 -10.07 -6.41
N ALA A 140 12.94 -9.25 -5.41
CA ALA A 140 14.33 -8.82 -5.17
C ALA A 140 15.27 -9.99 -4.89
N THR A 141 14.78 -11.11 -4.35
CA THR A 141 15.56 -12.33 -4.12
C THR A 141 16.23 -12.84 -5.40
N LYS A 142 15.55 -12.78 -6.56
CA LYS A 142 16.12 -13.17 -7.86
C LYS A 142 17.32 -12.29 -8.26
N LEU A 143 17.27 -11.02 -7.91
CA LEU A 143 18.38 -10.07 -8.15
C LEU A 143 19.52 -10.26 -7.16
N MET A 144 19.20 -10.58 -5.90
CA MET A 144 20.20 -10.93 -4.86
C MET A 144 20.98 -12.18 -5.28
N ASP A 145 20.30 -13.24 -5.66
CA ASP A 145 20.88 -14.50 -6.16
C ASP A 145 21.75 -14.30 -7.40
N ALA A 146 21.39 -13.35 -8.26
CA ALA A 146 22.16 -12.96 -9.42
C ALA A 146 23.36 -12.04 -9.11
N GLY A 147 23.55 -11.63 -7.86
CA GLY A 147 24.61 -10.71 -7.44
C GLY A 147 24.43 -9.29 -7.99
N ALA A 148 23.21 -8.83 -8.19
CA ALA A 148 22.90 -7.53 -8.79
C ALA A 148 23.10 -6.36 -7.83
N PHE A 149 23.13 -6.58 -6.51
CA PHE A 149 23.18 -5.54 -5.48
C PHE A 149 24.51 -5.49 -4.75
N ILE A 150 24.88 -4.30 -4.28
CA ILE A 150 25.98 -4.14 -3.32
C ILE A 150 25.49 -4.45 -1.90
N PRO A 151 26.34 -5.01 -1.03
CA PRO A 151 26.00 -5.20 0.38
C PRO A 151 26.00 -3.85 1.13
N LEU A 152 25.04 -3.66 2.04
CA LEU A 152 24.76 -2.39 2.70
C LEU A 152 25.04 -2.38 4.21
N GLU A 153 25.33 -3.52 4.83
CA GLU A 153 25.53 -3.64 6.28
C GLU A 153 26.69 -2.80 6.83
N ASP A 154 27.75 -2.62 6.03
CA ASP A 154 28.90 -1.77 6.38
C ASP A 154 28.74 -0.33 5.88
N GLU A 155 27.76 -0.08 4.99
CA GLU A 155 27.52 1.24 4.41
C GLU A 155 26.53 2.07 5.24
N ILE A 156 25.36 1.51 5.59
CA ILE A 156 24.30 2.19 6.36
C ILE A 156 24.84 2.86 7.63
N PRO A 157 25.69 2.22 8.45
CA PRO A 157 26.20 2.84 9.69
C PRO A 157 27.07 4.09 9.50
N LYS A 158 27.53 4.37 8.29
CA LYS A 158 28.34 5.57 8.00
C LYS A 158 27.50 6.86 7.91
N TYR A 159 26.17 6.73 7.80
CA TYR A 159 25.24 7.83 7.56
C TYR A 159 24.28 7.96 8.75
N GLY A 160 24.22 9.15 9.35
CA GLY A 160 23.58 9.37 10.63
C GLY A 160 22.08 9.07 10.63
N ASN A 161 21.34 9.54 9.65
CA ASN A 161 19.89 9.35 9.56
C ASN A 161 19.53 7.93 9.11
N LEU A 162 20.26 7.36 8.13
CA LEU A 162 20.07 5.97 7.72
C LEU A 162 20.40 5.01 8.86
N ASN A 163 21.49 5.27 9.60
CA ASN A 163 21.82 4.47 10.78
C ASN A 163 20.73 4.58 11.86
N ALA A 164 20.23 5.79 12.14
CA ALA A 164 19.14 5.98 13.10
C ALA A 164 17.87 5.22 12.68
N MET A 165 17.59 5.14 11.37
CA MET A 165 16.42 4.44 10.83
C MET A 165 16.56 2.92 10.93
N TYR A 166 17.72 2.36 10.54
CA TYR A 166 17.87 0.93 10.29
C TYR A 166 18.62 0.17 11.38
N SER A 167 19.40 0.82 12.28
CA SER A 167 20.29 0.13 13.23
C SER A 167 19.62 -0.93 14.10
N GLN A 168 18.36 -0.69 14.52
CA GLN A 168 17.62 -1.63 15.38
C GLN A 168 16.95 -2.78 14.63
N VAL A 169 16.94 -2.72 13.28
CA VAL A 169 16.29 -3.74 12.45
C VAL A 169 17.25 -4.44 11.48
N MET A 170 18.54 -4.12 11.52
CA MET A 170 19.53 -4.69 10.59
C MET A 170 19.55 -6.23 10.60
N ASP A 171 19.31 -6.86 11.75
CA ASP A 171 19.27 -8.33 11.82
C ASP A 171 18.06 -8.93 11.11
N TYR A 172 16.94 -8.19 10.99
CA TYR A 172 15.77 -8.60 10.20
C TYR A 172 15.97 -8.40 8.70
N LEU A 173 16.85 -7.47 8.30
CA LEU A 173 17.14 -7.17 6.89
C LEU A 173 18.17 -8.14 6.29
N LYS A 174 18.92 -8.86 7.11
CA LYS A 174 19.94 -9.82 6.65
C LYS A 174 19.32 -10.99 5.91
N GLN A 175 19.89 -11.29 4.77
CA GLN A 175 19.60 -12.49 4.00
C GLN A 175 20.37 -13.71 4.58
N GLU A 176 20.10 -14.92 4.05
CA GLU A 176 20.74 -16.15 4.55
C GLU A 176 22.27 -16.16 4.41
N ASP A 177 22.81 -15.41 3.45
CA ASP A 177 24.26 -15.23 3.26
C ASP A 177 24.91 -14.25 4.27
N GLY A 178 24.08 -13.61 5.10
CA GLY A 178 24.50 -12.66 6.14
C GLY A 178 24.60 -11.22 5.67
N HIS A 179 24.29 -10.93 4.41
CA HIS A 179 24.33 -9.58 3.85
C HIS A 179 22.97 -8.88 3.88
N ILE A 180 23.00 -7.54 3.87
CA ILE A 180 21.84 -6.68 3.69
C ILE A 180 21.94 -6.06 2.30
N TYR A 181 20.92 -6.29 1.47
CA TYR A 181 20.89 -5.78 0.09
C TYR A 181 19.86 -4.68 -0.13
N ASN A 182 18.86 -4.58 0.74
CA ASN A 182 17.77 -3.61 0.59
C ASN A 182 17.66 -2.69 1.80
N MET A 183 17.42 -1.41 1.54
CA MET A 183 16.87 -0.46 2.50
C MET A 183 15.35 -0.55 2.42
N GLU A 184 14.72 -1.09 3.45
CA GLU A 184 13.26 -1.23 3.55
C GLU A 184 12.58 0.14 3.46
N ILE A 185 11.45 0.23 2.76
CA ILE A 185 10.72 1.49 2.55
C ILE A 185 9.28 1.46 3.08
N TYR A 186 8.82 0.30 3.51
CA TYR A 186 7.49 0.13 4.11
C TYR A 186 7.58 -0.29 5.58
N GLY A 187 6.55 0.10 6.33
CA GLY A 187 6.44 -0.21 7.74
C GLY A 187 7.14 0.79 8.67
N THR A 188 6.65 0.88 9.89
CA THR A 188 7.32 1.63 10.96
C THR A 188 8.43 0.76 11.51
N MET A 189 9.64 1.01 11.08
CA MET A 189 10.81 0.31 11.60
C MET A 189 11.05 0.73 13.05
N LYS A 190 11.36 -0.26 13.89
CA LYS A 190 11.72 0.01 15.28
C LYS A 190 12.99 0.84 15.34
N ASN A 191 12.90 2.05 15.87
CA ASN A 191 14.02 2.98 16.05
C ASN A 191 13.73 3.91 17.25
N ASP A 192 14.69 4.78 17.58
CA ASP A 192 14.56 5.72 18.70
C ASP A 192 13.98 7.09 18.25
N VAL A 193 13.75 7.29 16.96
CA VAL A 193 13.31 8.56 16.37
C VAL A 193 11.79 8.62 16.25
N THR A 194 11.16 7.49 15.88
CA THR A 194 9.71 7.41 15.69
C THR A 194 9.10 6.22 16.43
N GLU A 195 7.83 6.34 16.74
CA GLU A 195 6.96 5.26 17.23
C GLU A 195 5.71 5.13 16.36
N ALA A 196 4.96 4.04 16.52
CA ALA A 196 3.77 3.78 15.71
C ALA A 196 2.70 4.88 15.91
N ALA A 197 2.13 5.35 14.80
CA ALA A 197 0.98 6.25 14.83
C ALA A 197 -0.27 5.56 15.40
N PRO A 198 -1.25 6.34 15.88
CA PRO A 198 -2.58 5.82 16.15
C PRO A 198 -3.20 5.16 14.91
N VAL A 199 -3.94 4.08 15.11
CA VAL A 199 -4.70 3.42 14.04
C VAL A 199 -6.09 4.04 13.97
N PHE A 200 -6.50 4.52 12.80
CA PHE A 200 -7.80 5.15 12.61
C PHE A 200 -8.82 4.22 11.97
N GLU A 201 -8.35 3.31 11.11
CA GLU A 201 -9.19 2.36 10.38
C GLU A 201 -8.50 0.99 10.31
N CYS A 202 -9.29 -0.08 10.25
CA CYS A 202 -8.74 -1.39 9.93
C CYS A 202 -8.47 -1.49 8.43
N GLY A 203 -7.26 -1.91 8.08
CA GLY A 203 -6.82 -1.99 6.69
C GLY A 203 -7.18 -3.28 5.97
N LEU A 204 -7.65 -4.31 6.69
CA LEU A 204 -7.95 -5.64 6.16
C LEU A 204 -9.21 -6.19 6.82
N GLY A 205 -10.17 -6.69 6.05
CA GLY A 205 -11.33 -7.42 6.59
C GLY A 205 -12.59 -7.30 5.75
N PHE A 206 -13.72 -7.50 6.40
CA PHE A 206 -15.05 -7.38 5.81
C PHE A 206 -15.48 -5.92 5.76
N TYR A 207 -15.52 -5.36 4.58
CA TYR A 207 -16.00 -3.99 4.35
C TYR A 207 -17.48 -3.98 4.03
N ILE A 208 -18.20 -3.01 4.60
CA ILE A 208 -19.61 -2.77 4.34
C ILE A 208 -19.87 -1.31 4.03
N GLN A 209 -20.82 -1.03 3.16
CA GLN A 209 -21.22 0.32 2.81
C GLN A 209 -21.86 1.03 4.00
N LYS A 210 -21.42 2.26 4.29
CA LYS A 210 -21.90 3.05 5.44
C LYS A 210 -23.43 3.24 5.44
N ALA A 211 -24.04 3.39 4.25
CA ALA A 211 -25.48 3.50 4.14
C ALA A 211 -26.25 2.26 4.64
N VAL A 212 -25.67 1.05 4.53
CA VAL A 212 -26.27 -0.18 5.03
C VAL A 212 -26.37 -0.13 6.55
N LEU A 213 -25.29 0.24 7.21
CA LEU A 213 -25.23 0.33 8.68
C LEU A 213 -26.12 1.46 9.23
N ALA A 214 -26.13 2.63 8.55
CA ALA A 214 -27.00 3.74 8.94
C ALA A 214 -28.48 3.36 8.82
N GLU A 215 -28.88 2.68 7.74
CA GLU A 215 -30.26 2.18 7.56
C GLU A 215 -30.65 1.15 8.61
N ALA A 216 -29.71 0.31 9.04
CA ALA A 216 -29.91 -0.68 10.09
C ALA A 216 -29.92 -0.09 11.51
N GLY A 217 -29.61 1.23 11.66
CA GLY A 217 -29.60 1.92 12.95
C GLY A 217 -28.31 1.72 13.75
N TYR A 218 -27.19 1.54 13.05
CA TYR A 218 -25.84 1.41 13.63
C TYR A 218 -25.68 0.19 14.55
N PRO A 219 -25.97 -1.03 14.07
CA PRO A 219 -25.84 -2.24 14.88
C PRO A 219 -24.37 -2.59 15.14
N GLU A 220 -24.07 -3.20 16.27
CA GLU A 220 -22.82 -3.91 16.50
C GLU A 220 -22.88 -5.22 15.70
N ILE A 221 -21.86 -5.50 14.90
CA ILE A 221 -21.79 -6.67 14.00
C ILE A 221 -20.41 -7.31 14.18
N HIS A 222 -20.40 -8.59 14.57
CA HIS A 222 -19.18 -9.34 14.87
C HIS A 222 -19.11 -10.70 14.15
N THR A 223 -20.22 -11.17 13.57
CA THR A 223 -20.27 -12.45 12.89
C THR A 223 -20.63 -12.33 11.41
N VAL A 224 -20.29 -13.35 10.63
CA VAL A 224 -20.65 -13.43 9.20
C VAL A 224 -22.16 -13.44 9.00
N ASP A 225 -22.92 -14.09 9.89
CA ASP A 225 -24.38 -14.11 9.81
C ASP A 225 -24.99 -12.73 10.01
N GLU A 226 -24.60 -12.03 11.08
CA GLU A 226 -25.05 -10.64 11.32
C GLU A 226 -24.68 -9.70 10.17
N TYR A 227 -23.49 -9.90 9.57
CA TYR A 227 -23.03 -9.12 8.42
C TYR A 227 -23.93 -9.31 7.20
N PHE A 228 -24.28 -10.55 6.87
CA PHE A 228 -25.16 -10.82 5.72
C PHE A 228 -26.63 -10.47 6.02
N ASP A 229 -27.11 -10.59 7.26
CA ASP A 229 -28.48 -10.20 7.64
C ASP A 229 -28.77 -8.73 7.30
N VAL A 230 -27.85 -7.81 7.61
CA VAL A 230 -28.04 -6.38 7.29
C VAL A 230 -27.92 -6.11 5.79
N ILE A 231 -27.04 -6.81 5.09
CA ILE A 231 -26.89 -6.72 3.62
C ILE A 231 -28.18 -7.22 2.93
N GLU A 232 -28.71 -8.37 3.32
CA GLU A 232 -29.95 -8.94 2.79
C GLU A 232 -31.14 -7.99 3.00
N ALA A 233 -31.27 -7.44 4.21
CA ALA A 233 -32.34 -6.49 4.55
C ALA A 233 -32.24 -5.22 3.68
N TYR A 234 -31.04 -4.71 3.48
CA TYR A 234 -30.80 -3.54 2.65
C TYR A 234 -31.07 -3.84 1.16
N LEU A 235 -30.56 -4.96 0.64
CA LEU A 235 -30.75 -5.41 -0.73
C LEU A 235 -32.25 -5.58 -1.08
N ALA A 236 -33.00 -6.18 -0.15
CA ALA A 236 -34.46 -6.36 -0.32
C ALA A 236 -35.20 -5.01 -0.42
N LYS A 237 -34.73 -3.98 0.27
CA LYS A 237 -35.33 -2.63 0.26
C LYS A 237 -34.86 -1.81 -0.92
N TYR A 238 -33.59 -1.95 -1.32
CA TYR A 238 -32.94 -1.18 -2.37
C TYR A 238 -32.32 -2.10 -3.44
N PRO A 239 -33.14 -2.79 -4.25
CA PRO A 239 -32.65 -3.70 -5.29
C PRO A 239 -31.92 -3.01 -6.44
N GLU A 240 -32.00 -1.67 -6.50
CA GLU A 240 -31.33 -0.79 -7.46
C GLU A 240 -30.93 0.51 -6.75
N ILE A 241 -29.71 0.96 -7.03
CA ILE A 241 -29.13 2.22 -6.56
C ILE A 241 -28.68 3.03 -7.77
N ASP A 242 -29.18 4.26 -7.91
CA ASP A 242 -28.86 5.17 -9.03
C ASP A 242 -29.03 4.55 -10.44
N GLY A 243 -30.00 3.64 -10.61
CA GLY A 243 -30.24 2.95 -11.88
C GLY A 243 -29.33 1.74 -12.12
N VAL A 244 -28.50 1.36 -11.14
CA VAL A 244 -27.63 0.20 -11.18
C VAL A 244 -28.20 -0.88 -10.25
N LYS A 245 -28.26 -2.14 -10.73
CA LYS A 245 -28.67 -3.27 -9.89
C LYS A 245 -27.72 -3.38 -8.69
N THR A 246 -28.29 -3.45 -7.50
CA THR A 246 -27.55 -3.62 -6.26
C THR A 246 -26.94 -5.01 -6.19
N THR A 247 -25.66 -5.11 -5.81
CA THR A 247 -24.96 -6.35 -5.51
C THR A 247 -24.73 -6.41 -3.99
N GLY A 248 -25.12 -7.50 -3.35
CA GLY A 248 -24.97 -7.64 -1.91
C GLY A 248 -23.52 -7.82 -1.50
N PHE A 249 -22.82 -8.76 -2.13
CA PHE A 249 -21.42 -9.05 -1.81
C PHE A 249 -20.62 -9.37 -3.08
N GLU A 250 -19.47 -8.69 -3.25
CA GLU A 250 -18.53 -8.93 -4.34
C GLU A 250 -17.28 -9.67 -3.84
N ILE A 251 -16.71 -10.50 -4.70
CA ILE A 251 -15.50 -11.28 -4.41
C ILE A 251 -14.47 -11.01 -5.50
N LEU A 252 -13.24 -10.67 -5.11
CA LEU A 252 -12.13 -10.54 -6.03
C LEU A 252 -11.28 -11.82 -6.01
N ALA A 253 -11.08 -12.41 -7.20
CA ALA A 253 -10.32 -13.65 -7.38
C ALA A 253 -9.33 -13.56 -8.55
N ASP A 254 -8.94 -12.33 -8.97
CA ASP A 254 -8.13 -12.08 -10.15
C ASP A 254 -6.63 -12.04 -9.84
N GLY A 255 -5.87 -12.89 -10.52
CA GLY A 255 -4.42 -12.94 -10.42
C GLY A 255 -3.92 -13.14 -8.98
N TRP A 256 -2.90 -12.37 -8.58
CA TRP A 256 -2.33 -12.43 -7.25
C TRP A 256 -3.28 -11.91 -6.14
N ARG A 257 -4.36 -11.21 -6.52
CA ARG A 257 -5.40 -10.72 -5.59
C ARG A 257 -6.40 -11.80 -5.17
N ASN A 258 -6.19 -13.06 -5.58
CA ASN A 258 -7.02 -14.21 -5.20
C ASN A 258 -7.12 -14.43 -3.67
N TRP A 259 -6.22 -13.85 -2.88
CA TRP A 259 -6.28 -13.87 -1.42
C TRP A 259 -7.60 -13.31 -0.86
N ALA A 260 -8.24 -12.38 -1.58
CA ALA A 260 -9.54 -11.86 -1.17
C ALA A 260 -10.67 -12.91 -1.20
N LEU A 261 -10.55 -13.93 -2.05
CA LEU A 261 -11.41 -15.13 -2.00
C LEU A 261 -10.88 -16.17 -1.02
N LEU A 262 -9.55 -16.40 -0.99
CA LEU A 262 -8.97 -17.59 -0.35
C LEU A 262 -8.77 -17.43 1.17
N ASN A 263 -8.51 -16.21 1.66
CA ASN A 263 -8.00 -15.99 3.02
C ASN A 263 -8.97 -15.37 4.06
N PRO A 264 -10.26 -15.08 3.78
CA PRO A 264 -11.14 -14.47 4.78
C PRO A 264 -11.27 -15.28 6.08
N VAL A 265 -11.13 -16.61 5.99
CA VAL A 265 -11.22 -17.51 7.14
C VAL A 265 -10.17 -17.20 8.22
N GLN A 266 -9.01 -16.65 7.85
CA GLN A 266 -7.99 -16.25 8.83
C GLN A 266 -8.49 -15.11 9.73
N ASN A 267 -9.25 -14.14 9.18
CA ASN A 267 -9.91 -13.11 9.99
C ASN A 267 -10.98 -13.71 10.91
N LEU A 268 -11.74 -14.70 10.44
CA LEU A 268 -12.72 -15.39 11.28
C LEU A 268 -12.05 -16.13 12.46
N LEU A 269 -10.80 -16.54 12.29
CA LEU A 269 -9.94 -17.13 13.33
C LEU A 269 -9.18 -16.07 14.15
N GLY A 270 -9.48 -14.76 13.96
CA GLY A 270 -8.89 -13.65 14.70
C GLY A 270 -7.49 -13.23 14.26
N ALA A 271 -7.00 -13.72 13.11
CA ALA A 271 -5.66 -13.39 12.62
C ALA A 271 -5.69 -12.50 11.36
N GLY A 272 -4.56 -11.91 11.01
CA GLY A 272 -4.36 -11.22 9.75
C GLY A 272 -4.14 -12.20 8.59
N ASN A 273 -3.86 -11.66 7.40
CA ASN A 273 -3.58 -12.46 6.22
C ASN A 273 -2.12 -12.94 6.22
N ASP A 274 -1.88 -14.21 6.53
CA ASP A 274 -0.58 -14.88 6.47
C ASP A 274 -0.38 -15.68 5.14
N GLY A 275 -1.29 -15.57 4.18
CA GLY A 275 -1.19 -16.27 2.91
C GLY A 275 -1.76 -17.69 2.94
N ALA A 276 -0.99 -18.69 2.50
CA ALA A 276 -1.46 -20.06 2.32
C ALA A 276 -1.50 -20.90 3.60
N ILE A 277 -1.09 -20.35 4.74
CA ILE A 277 -1.09 -21.03 6.04
C ILE A 277 -1.57 -20.09 7.14
N PHE A 278 -2.23 -20.62 8.15
CA PHE A 278 -2.60 -19.89 9.36
C PHE A 278 -1.51 -20.05 10.41
N VAL A 279 -1.19 -18.97 11.11
CA VAL A 279 -0.28 -18.98 12.26
C VAL A 279 -1.04 -18.51 13.50
N ASP A 280 -1.08 -19.34 14.52
CA ASP A 280 -1.63 -18.94 15.81
C ASP A 280 -0.76 -17.85 16.44
N GLN A 281 -1.36 -16.72 16.75
CA GLN A 281 -0.67 -15.51 17.22
C GLN A 281 0.02 -15.69 18.60
N ASN A 282 -0.39 -16.70 19.39
CA ASN A 282 0.10 -16.92 20.74
C ASN A 282 1.15 -18.03 20.79
N THR A 283 0.92 -19.12 20.04
CA THR A 283 1.80 -20.31 20.07
C THR A 283 2.82 -20.32 18.92
N TYR A 284 2.51 -19.59 17.83
CA TYR A 284 3.23 -19.61 16.54
C TYR A 284 3.17 -20.98 15.84
N GLU A 285 2.22 -21.83 16.23
CA GLU A 285 1.93 -23.08 15.54
C GLU A 285 1.20 -22.80 14.23
N THR A 286 1.59 -23.51 13.17
CA THR A 286 1.02 -23.36 11.84
C THR A 286 -0.02 -24.43 11.55
N SER A 287 -1.03 -24.09 10.74
CA SER A 287 -2.07 -25.03 10.30
C SER A 287 -2.67 -24.60 8.96
N PHE A 288 -3.28 -25.56 8.26
CA PHE A 288 -3.98 -25.29 7.00
C PHE A 288 -5.46 -25.00 7.24
N PHE A 289 -5.79 -23.72 7.34
CA PHE A 289 -7.17 -23.26 7.60
C PHE A 289 -8.15 -23.66 6.48
N GLN A 290 -7.66 -23.88 5.25
CA GLN A 290 -8.48 -24.22 4.10
C GLN A 290 -9.29 -25.51 4.25
N ILE A 291 -8.84 -26.42 5.10
CA ILE A 291 -9.49 -27.71 5.37
C ILE A 291 -10.16 -27.77 6.76
N SER A 292 -10.28 -26.63 7.43
CA SER A 292 -10.96 -26.54 8.73
C SER A 292 -12.47 -26.54 8.61
N ASP A 293 -13.14 -26.80 9.73
CA ASP A 293 -14.60 -26.68 9.81
C ASP A 293 -15.04 -25.23 9.56
N GLU A 294 -14.23 -24.24 10.00
CA GLU A 294 -14.49 -22.82 9.76
C GLU A 294 -14.49 -22.48 8.27
N ALA A 295 -13.59 -23.08 7.49
CA ALA A 295 -13.58 -22.90 6.04
C ALA A 295 -14.82 -23.55 5.40
N TYR A 296 -15.19 -24.77 5.82
CA TYR A 296 -16.41 -25.43 5.36
C TYR A 296 -17.64 -24.54 5.61
N ASP A 297 -17.80 -24.05 6.84
CA ASP A 297 -18.96 -23.25 7.24
C ASP A 297 -18.99 -21.90 6.52
N PHE A 298 -17.84 -21.22 6.39
CA PHE A 298 -17.76 -19.93 5.70
C PHE A 298 -18.13 -20.04 4.22
N TYR A 299 -17.54 -20.99 3.48
CA TYR A 299 -17.89 -21.15 2.07
C TYR A 299 -19.28 -21.71 1.86
N LYS A 300 -19.82 -22.46 2.84
CA LYS A 300 -21.23 -22.85 2.86
C LYS A 300 -22.15 -21.64 3.02
N LYS A 301 -21.83 -20.71 3.91
CA LYS A 301 -22.54 -19.45 4.03
C LYS A 301 -22.52 -18.64 2.73
N LEU A 302 -21.36 -18.53 2.07
CA LEU A 302 -21.29 -17.87 0.77
C LEU A 302 -22.12 -18.57 -0.32
N ASN A 303 -22.25 -19.91 -0.27
CA ASN A 303 -23.14 -20.64 -1.16
C ASN A 303 -24.61 -20.31 -0.91
N GLU A 304 -25.04 -20.22 0.37
CA GLU A 304 -26.39 -19.78 0.72
C GLU A 304 -26.68 -18.36 0.22
N GLU A 305 -25.71 -17.46 0.36
CA GLU A 305 -25.83 -16.08 -0.13
C GLU A 305 -25.87 -16.00 -1.67
N TYR A 306 -25.18 -16.90 -2.35
CA TYR A 306 -25.31 -17.06 -3.81
C TYR A 306 -26.72 -17.56 -4.20
N GLU A 307 -27.26 -18.56 -3.50
CA GLU A 307 -28.63 -19.07 -3.75
C GLU A 307 -29.71 -18.00 -3.52
N LYS A 308 -29.50 -17.09 -2.54
CA LYS A 308 -30.37 -15.94 -2.27
C LYS A 308 -30.20 -14.80 -3.30
N GLY A 309 -29.15 -14.85 -4.13
CA GLY A 309 -28.84 -13.81 -5.12
C GLY A 309 -28.12 -12.60 -4.54
N VAL A 310 -27.58 -12.69 -3.34
CA VAL A 310 -26.71 -11.68 -2.69
C VAL A 310 -25.34 -11.63 -3.40
N ILE A 311 -24.83 -12.80 -3.80
CA ILE A 311 -23.61 -12.99 -4.59
C ILE A 311 -23.97 -13.34 -6.02
N SER A 312 -23.26 -12.77 -7.00
CA SER A 312 -23.41 -13.09 -8.44
C SER A 312 -22.31 -14.03 -8.91
N ALA A 313 -22.63 -14.99 -9.78
CA ALA A 313 -21.63 -15.86 -10.42
C ALA A 313 -20.59 -15.09 -11.24
N GLU A 314 -20.91 -13.88 -11.71
CA GLU A 314 -20.00 -13.02 -12.46
C GLU A 314 -18.78 -12.60 -11.65
N THR A 315 -18.87 -12.62 -10.31
CA THR A 315 -17.77 -12.28 -9.40
C THR A 315 -16.53 -13.15 -9.61
N PHE A 316 -16.69 -14.39 -10.11
CA PHE A 316 -15.56 -15.32 -10.39
C PHE A 316 -14.96 -15.20 -11.78
N THR A 317 -15.48 -14.32 -12.62
CA THR A 317 -15.01 -14.11 -14.00
C THR A 317 -14.56 -12.69 -14.28
N GLN A 318 -14.74 -11.79 -13.32
CA GLN A 318 -14.31 -10.39 -13.41
C GLN A 318 -12.81 -10.26 -13.16
N ASN A 319 -12.19 -9.30 -13.84
CA ASN A 319 -10.84 -8.86 -13.51
C ASN A 319 -10.87 -7.70 -12.50
N TYR A 320 -9.69 -7.27 -12.04
CA TYR A 320 -9.54 -6.20 -11.05
C TYR A 320 -10.20 -4.88 -11.51
N ASP A 321 -10.04 -4.46 -12.77
CA ASP A 321 -10.61 -3.22 -13.28
C ASP A 321 -12.14 -3.25 -13.27
N GLN A 322 -12.73 -4.41 -13.57
CA GLN A 322 -14.17 -4.62 -13.51
C GLN A 322 -14.69 -4.59 -12.07
N TYR A 323 -13.94 -5.18 -11.14
CA TYR A 323 -14.24 -5.13 -9.70
C TYR A 323 -14.25 -3.68 -9.18
N ILE A 324 -13.20 -2.90 -9.45
CA ILE A 324 -13.13 -1.48 -9.09
C ILE A 324 -14.25 -0.67 -9.74
N SER A 325 -14.54 -0.93 -11.03
CA SER A 325 -15.63 -0.27 -11.74
C SER A 325 -17.00 -0.53 -11.09
N LYS A 326 -17.27 -1.74 -10.59
CA LYS A 326 -18.51 -2.04 -9.86
C LYS A 326 -18.60 -1.26 -8.56
N ILE A 327 -17.53 -1.25 -7.76
CA ILE A 327 -17.50 -0.52 -6.47
C ILE A 327 -17.76 0.98 -6.69
N THR A 328 -17.17 1.59 -7.72
CA THR A 328 -17.36 3.02 -8.04
C THR A 328 -18.79 3.39 -8.41
N THR A 329 -19.64 2.44 -8.77
CA THR A 329 -21.06 2.73 -8.98
C THR A 329 -21.78 3.13 -7.69
N GLY A 330 -21.27 2.70 -6.53
CA GLY A 330 -21.93 2.81 -5.22
C GLY A 330 -23.06 1.78 -5.01
N ALA A 331 -23.18 0.78 -5.89
CA ALA A 331 -24.23 -0.25 -5.83
C ALA A 331 -23.75 -1.60 -5.27
N VAL A 332 -22.50 -1.72 -4.83
CA VAL A 332 -21.96 -2.87 -4.10
C VAL A 332 -22.08 -2.62 -2.61
N LEU A 333 -22.70 -3.53 -1.86
CA LEU A 333 -22.97 -3.32 -0.44
C LEU A 333 -21.83 -3.79 0.47
N GLY A 334 -21.11 -4.85 0.08
CA GLY A 334 -20.00 -5.37 0.89
C GLY A 334 -19.03 -6.24 0.09
N PHE A 335 -17.87 -6.48 0.68
CA PHE A 335 -16.81 -7.35 0.17
C PHE A 335 -15.76 -7.60 1.27
N TYR A 336 -14.91 -8.60 1.07
CA TYR A 336 -13.68 -8.79 1.86
C TYR A 336 -12.48 -8.30 1.04
N ASP A 337 -11.70 -7.34 1.61
CA ASP A 337 -10.55 -6.76 0.90
C ASP A 337 -9.57 -6.07 1.86
N GLN A 338 -8.57 -5.43 1.28
CA GLN A 338 -7.68 -4.46 1.94
C GLN A 338 -7.93 -3.05 1.40
N ASN A 339 -7.91 -2.05 2.30
CA ASN A 339 -8.26 -0.67 1.97
C ASN A 339 -7.45 -0.10 0.79
N TRP A 340 -6.15 -0.39 0.71
CA TRP A 340 -5.29 0.06 -0.38
C TRP A 340 -5.72 -0.49 -1.75
N ASN A 341 -6.36 -1.67 -1.80
CA ASN A 341 -6.72 -2.34 -3.04
C ASN A 341 -7.95 -1.70 -3.71
N PHE A 342 -8.88 -1.12 -2.95
CA PHE A 342 -10.08 -0.47 -3.48
C PHE A 342 -10.16 1.04 -3.19
N SER A 343 -9.12 1.66 -2.60
CA SER A 343 -9.08 3.08 -2.23
C SER A 343 -9.43 4.01 -3.40
N SER A 344 -8.98 3.69 -4.61
CA SER A 344 -9.30 4.47 -5.81
C SER A 344 -10.81 4.54 -6.09
N ALA A 345 -11.55 3.48 -5.81
CA ALA A 345 -13.01 3.49 -5.94
C ALA A 345 -13.66 4.35 -4.83
N GLN A 346 -13.16 4.28 -3.60
CA GLN A 346 -13.61 5.15 -2.52
C GLN A 346 -13.37 6.63 -2.82
N ASP A 347 -12.21 6.97 -3.39
CA ASP A 347 -11.88 8.35 -3.74
C ASP A 347 -12.81 8.90 -4.82
N LEU A 348 -13.18 8.08 -5.80
CA LEU A 348 -14.18 8.45 -6.81
C LEU A 348 -15.57 8.64 -6.20
N LEU A 349 -16.01 7.78 -5.29
CA LEU A 349 -17.30 7.95 -4.59
C LEU A 349 -17.32 9.25 -3.78
N LYS A 350 -16.22 9.58 -3.07
CA LYS A 350 -16.08 10.84 -2.33
C LYS A 350 -16.10 12.05 -3.27
N ALA A 351 -15.39 11.97 -4.40
CA ALA A 351 -15.37 13.03 -5.42
C ALA A 351 -16.76 13.30 -6.02
N ASP A 352 -17.58 12.26 -6.17
CA ASP A 352 -18.98 12.35 -6.61
C ASP A 352 -19.94 12.80 -5.49
N GLY A 353 -19.44 13.05 -4.27
CA GLY A 353 -20.25 13.43 -3.12
C GLY A 353 -21.07 12.27 -2.52
N LYS A 354 -20.78 11.03 -2.90
CA LYS A 354 -21.47 9.81 -2.46
C LYS A 354 -20.83 9.26 -1.18
N PHE A 355 -20.71 10.07 -0.14
CA PHE A 355 -20.07 9.69 1.12
C PHE A 355 -20.78 8.53 1.82
N ASP A 356 -22.11 8.44 1.69
CA ASP A 356 -22.91 7.34 2.21
C ASP A 356 -22.61 5.99 1.51
N ARG A 357 -22.03 6.03 0.32
CA ARG A 357 -21.63 4.86 -0.47
C ARG A 357 -20.19 4.41 -0.22
N THR A 358 -19.44 5.11 0.62
CA THR A 358 -18.11 4.67 1.06
C THR A 358 -18.22 3.55 2.09
N TYR A 359 -17.11 2.89 2.38
CA TYR A 359 -17.10 1.65 3.14
C TYR A 359 -16.37 1.82 4.47
N VAL A 360 -16.72 0.97 5.42
CA VAL A 360 -16.05 0.79 6.71
C VAL A 360 -15.79 -0.69 6.93
N CYS A 361 -14.63 -1.02 7.51
CA CYS A 361 -14.28 -2.38 7.91
C CYS A 361 -14.94 -2.72 9.24
N LEU A 362 -15.42 -3.96 9.40
CA LEU A 362 -16.06 -4.47 10.61
C LEU A 362 -15.23 -5.58 11.27
N PRO A 363 -15.33 -5.74 12.61
CA PRO A 363 -14.59 -6.73 13.39
C PRO A 363 -15.23 -8.14 13.31
N ILE A 364 -15.31 -8.68 12.08
CA ILE A 364 -15.99 -9.95 11.83
C ILE A 364 -15.08 -11.12 12.19
N THR A 365 -15.52 -11.94 13.13
CA THR A 365 -14.85 -13.17 13.55
C THR A 365 -15.85 -14.31 13.72
N LYS A 366 -15.35 -15.50 14.00
CA LYS A 366 -16.15 -16.60 14.54
C LYS A 366 -16.62 -16.26 15.96
N GLU A 367 -17.81 -16.70 16.33
CA GLU A 367 -18.34 -16.50 17.69
C GLU A 367 -17.32 -16.93 18.77
N GLY A 368 -17.05 -16.03 19.72
CA GLY A 368 -16.11 -16.23 20.82
C GLY A 368 -14.62 -16.04 20.47
N VAL A 369 -14.31 -15.65 19.25
CA VAL A 369 -12.94 -15.30 18.81
C VAL A 369 -12.75 -13.79 18.86
N THR A 370 -11.61 -13.33 19.41
CA THR A 370 -11.24 -11.91 19.42
C THR A 370 -10.63 -11.52 18.08
N ASP A 371 -10.98 -10.36 17.57
CA ASP A 371 -10.47 -9.77 16.33
C ASP A 371 -9.02 -9.27 16.49
N GLY A 372 -8.05 -10.17 16.40
CA GLY A 372 -6.62 -9.88 16.54
C GLY A 372 -5.95 -9.45 15.22
N TYR A 373 -6.63 -8.74 14.32
CA TYR A 373 -6.07 -8.32 13.02
C TYR A 373 -6.01 -6.81 12.80
N LEU A 374 -6.50 -6.00 13.73
CA LEU A 374 -6.20 -4.56 13.73
C LEU A 374 -4.73 -4.37 14.12
N ASP A 375 -3.91 -3.95 13.16
CA ASP A 375 -2.46 -3.91 13.29
C ASP A 375 -1.95 -2.48 13.43
N LYS A 376 -1.15 -2.22 14.45
CA LYS A 376 -0.45 -0.95 14.67
C LYS A 376 1.06 -1.02 14.41
N SER A 377 1.57 -2.17 14.01
CA SER A 377 3.01 -2.34 13.75
C SER A 377 3.46 -1.71 12.42
N ASN A 378 2.53 -1.33 11.55
CA ASN A 378 2.80 -0.79 10.21
C ASN A 378 3.76 -1.65 9.37
N GLY A 379 3.73 -2.97 9.61
CA GLY A 379 4.60 -3.94 8.96
C GLY A 379 5.91 -4.20 9.72
N ILE A 380 6.50 -5.32 9.41
CA ILE A 380 7.80 -5.75 9.92
C ILE A 380 8.75 -5.78 8.74
N PRO A 381 9.99 -5.25 8.88
CA PRO A 381 10.96 -5.31 7.81
C PRO A 381 11.22 -6.75 7.35
N THR A 382 11.09 -6.99 6.05
CA THR A 382 11.27 -8.32 5.44
C THR A 382 12.66 -8.52 4.84
N GLY A 383 13.38 -7.43 4.61
CA GLY A 383 14.66 -7.41 3.90
C GLY A 383 14.53 -7.51 2.37
N THR A 384 13.31 -7.66 1.86
CA THR A 384 13.02 -7.72 0.42
C THR A 384 12.17 -6.55 -0.07
N ASN A 385 11.34 -5.97 0.80
CA ASN A 385 10.39 -4.91 0.43
C ASN A 385 11.01 -3.51 0.51
N GLY A 386 12.16 -3.35 -0.11
CA GLY A 386 12.97 -2.15 -0.08
C GLY A 386 13.67 -1.87 -1.41
N ILE A 387 14.56 -0.89 -1.38
CA ILE A 387 15.39 -0.51 -2.51
C ILE A 387 16.80 -1.08 -2.38
N GLY A 388 17.28 -1.72 -3.43
CA GLY A 388 18.67 -2.14 -3.57
C GLY A 388 19.46 -1.18 -4.45
N ILE A 389 20.74 -0.98 -4.12
CA ILE A 389 21.69 -0.25 -4.96
C ILE A 389 22.45 -1.27 -5.80
N SER A 390 22.42 -1.09 -7.12
CA SER A 390 23.02 -2.08 -8.02
C SER A 390 24.55 -1.99 -8.05
N VAL A 391 25.17 -3.11 -8.44
CA VAL A 391 26.64 -3.18 -8.69
C VAL A 391 27.08 -2.28 -9.86
N ASN A 392 26.15 -1.80 -10.69
CA ASN A 392 26.43 -0.91 -11.81
C ASN A 392 26.36 0.57 -11.41
N CYS A 393 25.93 0.91 -10.18
CA CYS A 393 25.87 2.28 -9.71
C CYS A 393 27.27 2.88 -9.64
N GLU A 394 27.52 3.95 -10.43
CA GLU A 394 28.86 4.55 -10.53
C GLU A 394 29.32 5.26 -9.25
N ASN A 395 28.39 5.80 -8.46
CA ASN A 395 28.70 6.53 -7.23
C ASN A 395 27.70 6.21 -6.11
N PRO A 396 27.76 4.98 -5.55
CA PRO A 396 26.83 4.56 -4.50
C PRO A 396 26.99 5.36 -3.20
N GLU A 397 28.20 5.87 -2.88
CA GLU A 397 28.43 6.70 -1.71
C GLU A 397 27.63 8.01 -1.78
N ARG A 398 27.62 8.69 -2.93
CA ARG A 398 26.82 9.90 -3.12
C ARG A 398 25.33 9.63 -3.06
N LEU A 399 24.90 8.50 -3.61
CA LEU A 399 23.51 8.08 -3.56
C LEU A 399 23.06 7.81 -2.11
N LEU A 400 23.89 7.16 -1.30
CA LEU A 400 23.62 6.93 0.13
C LEU A 400 23.60 8.25 0.92
N ARG A 401 24.50 9.21 0.64
CA ARG A 401 24.41 10.55 1.23
C ARG A 401 23.13 11.27 0.85
N PHE A 402 22.66 11.09 -0.38
CA PHE A 402 21.38 11.65 -0.82
C PHE A 402 20.21 11.02 -0.04
N PHE A 403 20.16 9.69 0.13
CA PHE A 403 19.13 9.06 0.93
C PHE A 403 19.22 9.46 2.42
N ASP A 404 20.41 9.62 2.96
CA ASP A 404 20.59 10.15 4.33
C ASP A 404 20.08 11.58 4.44
N TRP A 405 20.34 12.42 3.44
CA TRP A 405 19.82 13.79 3.36
C TRP A 405 18.28 13.81 3.27
N LEU A 406 17.68 12.93 2.47
CA LEU A 406 16.23 12.80 2.41
C LEU A 406 15.62 12.45 3.79
N CYS A 407 16.33 11.70 4.61
CA CYS A 407 15.89 11.30 5.95
C CYS A 407 16.08 12.37 7.03
N GLN A 408 16.60 13.56 6.71
CA GLN A 408 16.57 14.70 7.65
C GLN A 408 15.12 15.08 7.95
N ARG A 409 14.83 15.41 9.20
CA ARG A 409 13.47 15.70 9.62
C ARG A 409 12.83 16.84 8.82
N GLU A 410 13.55 17.92 8.60
CA GLU A 410 13.09 19.10 7.88
C GLU A 410 12.74 18.76 6.42
N VAL A 411 13.51 17.84 5.81
CA VAL A 411 13.26 17.34 4.45
C VAL A 411 12.03 16.44 4.42
N GLN A 412 11.90 15.52 5.38
CA GLN A 412 10.73 14.66 5.51
C GLN A 412 9.46 15.49 5.77
N ASP A 413 9.51 16.46 6.68
CA ASP A 413 8.39 17.37 6.94
C ASP A 413 7.99 18.12 5.66
N TYR A 414 8.95 18.64 4.91
CA TYR A 414 8.67 19.30 3.63
C TYR A 414 8.03 18.36 2.60
N LEU A 415 8.55 17.15 2.46
CA LEU A 415 8.02 16.18 1.50
C LEU A 415 6.61 15.70 1.87
N GLN A 416 6.35 15.46 3.15
CA GLN A 416 5.09 14.89 3.63
C GLN A 416 4.00 15.94 3.89
N TRP A 417 4.39 17.12 4.36
CA TRP A 417 3.44 18.16 4.77
C TRP A 417 3.46 19.40 3.87
N GLY A 418 4.60 19.75 3.30
CA GLY A 418 4.81 21.02 2.61
C GLY A 418 5.26 22.14 3.56
N GLU A 419 4.91 23.39 3.25
CA GLU A 419 5.34 24.58 3.97
C GLU A 419 4.31 25.01 5.03
N GLU A 420 4.77 25.31 6.26
CA GLU A 420 3.93 25.83 7.34
C GLU A 420 3.28 27.16 6.94
N GLY A 421 1.99 27.33 7.25
CA GLY A 421 1.21 28.49 6.89
C GLY A 421 0.76 28.56 5.43
N VAL A 422 1.27 27.67 4.56
CA VAL A 422 0.88 27.53 3.16
C VAL A 422 0.14 26.21 2.94
N ASP A 423 0.79 25.10 3.25
CA ASP A 423 0.28 23.76 3.01
C ASP A 423 -0.38 23.16 4.26
N TRP A 424 0.09 23.56 5.45
CA TRP A 424 -0.42 23.05 6.72
C TRP A 424 -0.35 24.11 7.83
N ASN A 425 -1.11 23.91 8.91
CA ASN A 425 -1.14 24.76 10.09
C ASN A 425 -1.15 23.91 11.36
N LEU A 426 -0.75 24.52 12.48
CA LEU A 426 -1.01 23.96 13.81
C LEU A 426 -2.46 24.22 14.23
N THR A 427 -3.06 23.23 14.89
CA THR A 427 -4.31 23.43 15.64
C THR A 427 -4.08 24.20 16.93
N GLU A 428 -5.16 24.62 17.61
CA GLU A 428 -5.05 25.30 18.92
C GLU A 428 -4.36 24.43 19.99
N ASP A 429 -4.53 23.12 19.87
CA ASP A 429 -3.93 22.11 20.77
C ASP A 429 -2.53 21.68 20.33
N GLY A 430 -2.00 22.26 19.25
CA GLY A 430 -0.64 22.01 18.73
C GLY A 430 -0.52 20.85 17.78
N GLY A 431 -1.62 20.24 17.36
CA GLY A 431 -1.64 19.19 16.31
C GLY A 431 -1.39 19.78 14.92
N LYS A 432 -1.14 18.92 13.93
CA LYS A 432 -0.78 19.31 12.56
C LYS A 432 -1.91 18.95 11.60
N VAL A 433 -2.42 19.94 10.83
CA VAL A 433 -3.49 19.75 9.83
C VAL A 433 -3.14 20.42 8.51
N LEU A 434 -3.53 19.78 7.40
CA LEU A 434 -3.39 20.37 6.08
C LEU A 434 -4.36 21.54 5.88
N THR A 435 -3.97 22.53 5.08
CA THR A 435 -4.92 23.51 4.55
C THR A 435 -5.92 22.84 3.61
N ALA A 436 -7.08 23.46 3.38
CA ALA A 436 -8.10 22.92 2.50
C ALA A 436 -7.58 22.70 1.06
N GLU A 437 -6.75 23.62 0.56
CA GLU A 437 -6.10 23.52 -0.76
C GLU A 437 -5.14 22.34 -0.81
N ARG A 438 -4.27 22.19 0.20
CA ARG A 438 -3.31 21.09 0.23
C ARG A 438 -4.00 19.74 0.39
N ARG A 439 -5.03 19.67 1.23
CA ARG A 439 -5.85 18.47 1.41
C ARG A 439 -6.48 18.03 0.10
N ALA A 440 -7.06 18.94 -0.68
CA ALA A 440 -7.63 18.64 -1.98
C ALA A 440 -6.60 18.11 -3.00
N ILE A 441 -5.31 18.47 -2.85
CA ILE A 441 -4.22 17.94 -3.67
C ILE A 441 -3.82 16.53 -3.19
N VAL A 442 -3.60 16.36 -1.89
CA VAL A 442 -3.05 15.11 -1.32
C VAL A 442 -4.03 13.95 -1.45
N TYR A 443 -5.34 14.21 -1.39
CA TYR A 443 -6.38 13.19 -1.56
C TYR A 443 -6.84 12.98 -3.02
N ASP A 444 -6.25 13.68 -3.99
CA ASP A 444 -6.39 13.43 -5.41
C ASP A 444 -5.10 12.79 -5.95
N THR A 445 -5.15 11.54 -6.35
CA THR A 445 -3.96 10.77 -6.73
C THR A 445 -3.18 11.42 -7.88
N ALA A 446 -3.87 11.98 -8.87
CA ALA A 446 -3.24 12.63 -10.02
C ALA A 446 -2.60 13.96 -9.61
N ARG A 447 -3.31 14.79 -8.86
CA ARG A 447 -2.78 16.06 -8.35
C ARG A 447 -1.64 15.86 -7.36
N LYS A 448 -1.76 14.86 -6.45
CA LYS A 448 -0.69 14.48 -5.53
C LYS A 448 0.59 14.13 -6.28
N ARG A 449 0.50 13.35 -7.36
CA ARG A 449 1.64 13.05 -8.22
C ARG A 449 2.20 14.31 -8.90
N ASP A 450 1.35 15.06 -9.58
CA ASP A 450 1.78 16.12 -10.50
C ASP A 450 2.17 17.41 -9.78
N GLU A 451 1.52 17.73 -8.67
CA GLU A 451 1.76 18.99 -7.94
C GLU A 451 2.77 18.83 -6.79
N THR A 452 2.87 17.65 -6.18
CA THR A 452 3.75 17.42 -5.02
C THR A 452 4.90 16.46 -5.29
N GLY A 453 4.79 15.58 -6.27
CA GLY A 453 5.76 14.52 -6.50
C GLY A 453 5.81 13.45 -5.38
N LEU A 454 4.89 13.48 -4.41
CA LEU A 454 4.92 12.60 -3.22
C LEU A 454 4.91 11.12 -3.56
N THR A 455 4.27 10.73 -4.66
CA THR A 455 4.22 9.32 -5.10
C THR A 455 5.60 8.75 -5.42
N LEU A 456 6.55 9.57 -5.88
CA LEU A 456 7.94 9.16 -6.11
C LEU A 456 8.69 8.92 -4.80
N TRP A 457 8.52 9.82 -3.84
CA TRP A 457 9.22 9.76 -2.56
C TRP A 457 8.75 8.58 -1.69
N ASN A 458 7.59 7.98 -2.00
CA ASN A 458 7.15 6.74 -1.38
C ASN A 458 8.09 5.55 -1.61
N TYR A 459 8.90 5.58 -2.67
CA TYR A 459 9.91 4.55 -2.96
C TYR A 459 11.29 4.86 -2.36
N CYS A 460 11.42 5.91 -1.57
CA CYS A 460 12.65 6.28 -0.87
C CYS A 460 12.52 6.00 0.64
N PRO A 461 13.65 5.85 1.36
CA PRO A 461 13.64 5.77 2.81
C PRO A 461 12.92 6.97 3.43
N LYS A 462 12.01 6.71 4.37
CA LYS A 462 11.19 7.74 5.02
C LYS A 462 10.84 7.36 6.45
N TRP A 463 10.69 8.38 7.30
CA TRP A 463 10.14 8.22 8.63
C TRP A 463 8.64 7.96 8.56
N GLN A 464 8.14 7.10 9.43
CA GLN A 464 6.72 6.77 9.57
C GLN A 464 6.33 6.75 11.04
N GLY A 465 5.05 6.99 11.32
CA GLY A 465 4.54 7.06 12.68
C GLY A 465 4.57 8.48 13.24
N VAL A 466 4.96 8.61 14.50
CA VAL A 466 5.07 9.88 15.19
C VAL A 466 6.48 10.04 15.76
N TYR A 467 7.04 11.25 15.69
CA TYR A 467 8.36 11.52 16.24
C TYR A 467 8.35 11.47 17.77
N THR A 468 9.23 10.65 18.36
CA THR A 468 9.33 10.49 19.82
C THR A 468 9.71 11.79 20.55
N ALA A 469 10.39 12.70 19.86
CA ALA A 469 10.88 13.96 20.44
C ALA A 469 9.77 14.94 20.81
N ASP A 470 8.66 14.96 20.08
CA ASP A 470 7.60 15.96 20.23
C ASP A 470 6.18 15.43 19.95
N GLY A 471 6.03 14.15 19.60
CA GLY A 471 4.75 13.52 19.28
C GLY A 471 4.13 13.96 17.95
N MET A 472 4.90 14.67 17.09
CA MET A 472 4.38 15.13 15.79
C MET A 472 4.33 13.98 14.78
N PRO A 473 3.23 13.87 14.00
CA PRO A 473 3.11 12.87 12.96
C PRO A 473 4.11 13.10 11.83
N CYS A 474 4.74 12.03 11.34
CA CYS A 474 5.66 12.08 10.20
C CYS A 474 4.95 12.46 8.91
N GLY A 475 3.74 11.98 8.71
CA GLY A 475 2.93 12.29 7.54
C GLY A 475 1.48 12.65 7.89
N SER A 476 0.77 13.25 6.94
CA SER A 476 -0.63 13.65 7.13
C SER A 476 -1.57 12.46 7.38
N GLY A 477 -1.28 11.29 6.80
CA GLY A 477 -2.03 10.06 7.04
C GLY A 477 -1.87 9.48 8.44
N GLU A 478 -0.91 9.98 9.22
CA GLU A 478 -0.57 9.53 10.57
C GLU A 478 -1.05 10.53 11.65
N SER A 479 -1.69 11.62 11.22
CA SER A 479 -2.20 12.69 12.09
C SER A 479 -3.66 12.45 12.47
N ALA A 480 -3.93 12.34 13.78
CA ALA A 480 -5.30 12.26 14.29
C ALA A 480 -6.11 13.52 13.96
N ASP A 481 -5.49 14.70 14.06
CA ASP A 481 -6.14 15.97 13.76
C ASP A 481 -6.48 16.09 12.28
N GLU A 482 -5.56 15.67 11.40
CA GLU A 482 -5.83 15.64 9.95
C GLU A 482 -6.91 14.62 9.59
N TYR A 483 -6.88 13.43 10.20
CA TYR A 483 -7.93 12.44 10.01
C TYR A 483 -9.31 13.05 10.30
N LEU A 484 -9.48 13.65 11.48
CA LEU A 484 -10.75 14.27 11.89
C LEU A 484 -11.13 15.47 11.00
N ALA A 485 -10.14 16.29 10.61
CA ALA A 485 -10.37 17.44 9.74
C ALA A 485 -10.75 17.05 8.31
N SER A 486 -10.33 15.88 7.84
CA SER A 486 -10.64 15.36 6.51
C SER A 486 -12.03 14.73 6.39
N GLN A 487 -12.69 14.43 7.52
CA GLN A 487 -14.00 13.78 7.51
C GLN A 487 -15.08 14.70 6.94
N SER A 488 -15.91 14.15 6.05
CA SER A 488 -17.11 14.83 5.56
C SER A 488 -18.15 14.99 6.68
N ASP A 489 -19.18 15.81 6.46
CA ASP A 489 -20.27 15.93 7.42
C ASP A 489 -21.03 14.60 7.60
N TYR A 490 -21.17 13.81 6.52
CA TYR A 490 -21.76 12.47 6.58
C TYR A 490 -20.90 11.51 7.42
N ASP A 491 -19.56 11.51 7.24
CA ASP A 491 -18.66 10.65 8.01
C ASP A 491 -18.71 10.98 9.50
N LYS A 492 -18.78 12.30 9.85
CA LYS A 492 -18.95 12.75 11.24
C LYS A 492 -20.29 12.28 11.82
N GLU A 493 -21.38 12.36 11.05
CA GLU A 493 -22.69 11.84 11.46
C GLU A 493 -22.67 10.32 11.66
N PHE A 494 -22.02 9.60 10.74
CA PHE A 494 -21.85 8.16 10.84
C PHE A 494 -21.07 7.75 12.10
N LEU A 495 -19.92 8.37 12.37
CA LEU A 495 -19.13 8.12 13.58
C LEU A 495 -19.90 8.45 14.86
N ASN A 496 -20.65 9.57 14.84
CA ASN A 496 -21.53 9.95 15.95
C ASN A 496 -22.66 8.93 16.17
N GLY A 497 -23.17 8.30 15.12
CA GLY A 497 -24.17 7.22 15.20
C GLY A 497 -23.68 6.04 16.02
N TYR A 498 -22.39 5.70 15.93
CA TYR A 498 -21.73 4.68 16.75
C TYR A 498 -21.16 5.23 18.09
N GLY A 499 -21.07 6.55 18.27
CA GLY A 499 -20.46 7.18 19.45
C GLY A 499 -18.95 7.03 19.53
N ILE A 500 -18.28 6.91 18.38
CA ILE A 500 -16.82 6.71 18.21
C ILE A 500 -16.17 7.91 17.49
N LYS A 501 -14.84 8.04 17.62
CA LYS A 501 -14.04 9.01 16.87
C LYS A 501 -13.42 8.43 15.61
N TYR A 502 -13.07 7.15 15.64
CA TYR A 502 -12.40 6.44 14.55
C TYR A 502 -13.04 5.07 14.33
N PRO A 503 -13.18 4.59 13.11
CA PRO A 503 -13.66 3.23 12.83
C PRO A 503 -12.85 2.13 13.55
N ALA A 504 -11.57 2.37 13.83
CA ALA A 504 -10.75 1.44 14.60
C ALA A 504 -11.28 1.18 16.02
N GLU A 505 -12.09 2.08 16.59
CA GLU A 505 -12.71 1.89 17.92
C GLU A 505 -13.83 0.84 17.92
N MET A 506 -14.25 0.34 16.75
CA MET A 506 -15.15 -0.82 16.64
C MET A 506 -14.44 -2.15 16.94
N PHE A 507 -13.10 -2.15 16.88
CA PHE A 507 -12.26 -3.34 17.04
C PHE A 507 -11.72 -3.47 18.46
N SER A 508 -11.18 -4.64 18.76
CA SER A 508 -10.32 -4.86 19.93
C SER A 508 -9.05 -4.00 19.84
N ASP A 509 -8.33 -3.88 20.96
CA ASP A 509 -7.08 -3.09 20.99
C ASP A 509 -6.11 -3.50 19.88
N PRO A 510 -5.50 -2.53 19.17
CA PRO A 510 -4.57 -2.82 18.09
C PRO A 510 -3.37 -3.63 18.57
N ILE A 511 -3.02 -4.67 17.83
CA ILE A 511 -1.89 -5.55 18.13
C ILE A 511 -0.60 -5.06 17.47
N ILE A 512 0.53 -5.53 18.01
CA ILE A 512 1.84 -5.49 17.34
C ILE A 512 2.13 -6.89 16.83
N ARG A 513 2.34 -7.03 15.53
CA ARG A 513 2.67 -8.31 14.90
C ARG A 513 4.00 -8.85 15.39
N ALA A 514 4.11 -10.17 15.45
CA ALA A 514 5.37 -10.83 15.73
C ALA A 514 6.35 -10.71 14.55
N ALA A 515 7.65 -10.86 14.83
CA ALA A 515 8.73 -10.65 13.87
C ALA A 515 8.69 -11.55 12.62
N TYR A 516 7.92 -12.65 12.64
CA TYR A 516 7.75 -13.52 11.48
C TYR A 516 6.80 -12.97 10.41
N TYR A 517 5.83 -12.14 10.82
CA TYR A 517 4.73 -11.69 9.96
C TYR A 517 5.21 -10.74 8.84
N PRO A 518 4.67 -10.85 7.63
CA PRO A 518 3.71 -11.86 7.17
C PRO A 518 4.40 -13.08 6.53
N VAL A 519 3.79 -14.27 6.66
CA VAL A 519 4.31 -15.51 6.07
C VAL A 519 4.37 -15.44 4.54
N TRP A 520 3.39 -14.81 3.90
CA TRP A 520 3.37 -14.69 2.43
C TRP A 520 4.58 -13.95 1.84
N ALA A 521 5.31 -13.17 2.65
CA ALA A 521 6.54 -12.48 2.24
C ALA A 521 7.81 -13.34 2.46
N MET A 522 7.67 -14.56 2.99
CA MET A 522 8.80 -15.47 3.17
C MET A 522 9.25 -16.06 1.84
N SER A 523 10.55 -15.99 1.57
CA SER A 523 11.12 -16.56 0.35
C SER A 523 11.13 -18.09 0.40
N LEU A 524 10.75 -18.72 -0.70
CA LEU A 524 10.87 -20.16 -0.91
C LEU A 524 11.82 -20.38 -2.10
N GLU A 525 12.79 -21.28 -1.94
CA GLU A 525 13.73 -21.63 -3.01
C GLU A 525 12.97 -22.16 -4.25
N ASP A 526 13.26 -21.59 -5.40
CA ASP A 526 12.61 -21.95 -6.68
C ASP A 526 12.73 -23.45 -6.97
N GLY A 527 11.59 -24.10 -7.23
CA GLY A 527 11.53 -25.52 -7.51
C GLY A 527 11.68 -26.43 -6.28
N SER A 528 11.84 -25.88 -5.08
CA SER A 528 11.81 -26.66 -3.84
C SER A 528 10.45 -27.34 -3.64
N ALA A 529 10.42 -28.39 -2.83
CA ALA A 529 9.16 -29.05 -2.47
C ALA A 529 8.16 -28.09 -1.80
N ALA A 530 8.66 -27.17 -0.98
CA ALA A 530 7.85 -26.13 -0.33
C ALA A 530 7.24 -25.15 -1.34
N ALA A 531 8.03 -24.63 -2.30
CA ALA A 531 7.53 -23.73 -3.34
C ALA A 531 6.48 -24.42 -4.24
N VAL A 532 6.71 -25.68 -4.61
CA VAL A 532 5.76 -26.48 -5.40
C VAL A 532 4.47 -26.73 -4.61
N ALA A 533 4.57 -27.00 -3.30
CA ALA A 533 3.41 -27.21 -2.44
C ALA A 533 2.60 -25.91 -2.30
N ASN A 534 3.24 -24.75 -2.06
CA ASN A 534 2.57 -23.45 -1.98
C ASN A 534 1.77 -23.11 -3.24
N THR A 535 2.36 -23.32 -4.42
CA THR A 535 1.66 -23.15 -5.70
C THR A 535 0.43 -24.07 -5.81
N LYS A 536 0.60 -25.35 -5.44
CA LYS A 536 -0.51 -26.31 -5.49
C LYS A 536 -1.63 -26.01 -4.49
N ILE A 537 -1.31 -25.49 -3.30
CA ILE A 537 -2.33 -25.04 -2.33
C ILE A 537 -3.21 -23.98 -2.99
N THR A 538 -2.59 -22.95 -3.60
CA THR A 538 -3.32 -21.90 -4.32
C THR A 538 -4.14 -22.47 -5.48
N ASP A 539 -3.56 -23.30 -6.33
CA ASP A 539 -4.23 -23.88 -7.52
C ASP A 539 -5.45 -24.73 -7.12
N VAL A 540 -5.31 -25.57 -6.09
CA VAL A 540 -6.39 -26.44 -5.62
C VAL A 540 -7.51 -25.62 -4.98
N THR A 541 -7.18 -24.64 -4.13
CA THR A 541 -8.20 -23.77 -3.51
C THR A 541 -8.94 -22.94 -4.56
N MET A 542 -8.23 -22.32 -5.50
CA MET A 542 -8.84 -21.57 -6.62
C MET A 542 -9.73 -22.44 -7.52
N LYS A 543 -9.39 -23.72 -7.67
CA LYS A 543 -10.21 -24.66 -8.43
C LYS A 543 -11.54 -24.99 -7.75
N PHE A 544 -11.54 -25.09 -6.42
CA PHE A 544 -12.67 -25.63 -5.68
C PHE A 544 -13.55 -24.59 -5.01
N PHE A 545 -13.00 -23.52 -4.45
CA PHE A 545 -13.78 -22.54 -3.68
C PHE A 545 -14.86 -21.81 -4.51
N PRO A 546 -14.61 -21.36 -5.75
CA PRO A 546 -15.70 -20.87 -6.59
C PRO A 546 -16.79 -21.90 -6.85
N ARG A 547 -16.42 -23.18 -7.00
CA ARG A 547 -17.39 -24.27 -7.23
C ARG A 547 -18.21 -24.58 -5.99
N LEU A 548 -17.64 -24.48 -4.79
CA LEU A 548 -18.38 -24.60 -3.53
C LEU A 548 -19.45 -23.52 -3.43
N ILE A 549 -19.06 -22.26 -3.68
CA ILE A 549 -19.99 -21.13 -3.63
C ILE A 549 -21.11 -21.27 -4.67
N LEU A 550 -20.82 -21.80 -5.85
CA LEU A 550 -21.78 -21.97 -6.95
C LEU A 550 -22.53 -23.31 -6.92
N ALA A 551 -22.36 -24.16 -5.89
CA ALA A 551 -23.05 -25.43 -5.79
C ALA A 551 -24.57 -25.21 -5.76
N SER A 552 -25.32 -26.10 -6.44
CA SER A 552 -26.77 -26.00 -6.62
C SER A 552 -27.57 -26.73 -5.55
N SER A 553 -26.89 -27.37 -4.60
CA SER A 553 -27.50 -28.09 -3.48
C SER A 553 -26.46 -28.49 -2.44
N ASP A 554 -26.89 -28.73 -1.20
CA ASP A 554 -26.06 -29.24 -0.10
C ASP A 554 -25.31 -30.53 -0.48
N THR A 555 -26.00 -31.46 -1.18
CA THR A 555 -25.38 -32.71 -1.63
C THR A 555 -24.23 -32.45 -2.64
N GLU A 556 -24.39 -31.49 -3.53
CA GLU A 556 -23.35 -31.11 -4.46
C GLU A 556 -22.20 -30.39 -3.74
N TYR A 557 -22.52 -29.48 -2.82
CA TYR A 557 -21.56 -28.81 -1.96
C TYR A 557 -20.68 -29.81 -1.21
N ASP A 558 -21.29 -30.76 -0.51
CA ASP A 558 -20.59 -31.82 0.22
C ASP A 558 -19.70 -32.67 -0.70
N SER A 559 -20.20 -33.03 -1.89
CA SER A 559 -19.41 -33.78 -2.87
C SER A 559 -18.18 -33.00 -3.35
N ILE A 560 -18.33 -31.71 -3.64
CA ILE A 560 -17.23 -30.81 -4.04
C ILE A 560 -16.23 -30.67 -2.90
N TRP A 561 -16.70 -30.52 -1.64
CA TRP A 561 -15.84 -30.45 -0.46
C TRP A 561 -15.02 -31.73 -0.27
N GLN A 562 -15.61 -32.92 -0.43
CA GLN A 562 -14.87 -34.17 -0.33
C GLN A 562 -13.81 -34.32 -1.45
N ASP A 563 -14.13 -33.89 -2.67
CA ASP A 563 -13.17 -33.87 -3.77
C ASP A 563 -12.02 -32.86 -3.49
N PHE A 564 -12.34 -31.69 -2.93
CA PHE A 564 -11.36 -30.72 -2.48
C PHE A 564 -10.42 -31.30 -1.43
N LEU A 565 -10.95 -31.87 -0.35
CA LEU A 565 -10.15 -32.49 0.73
C LEU A 565 -9.21 -33.57 0.16
N LYS A 566 -9.70 -34.36 -0.79
CA LYS A 566 -8.88 -35.40 -1.42
C LYS A 566 -7.72 -34.84 -2.23
N GLU A 567 -7.94 -33.79 -3.04
CA GLU A 567 -6.89 -33.19 -3.83
C GLU A 567 -5.92 -32.37 -2.96
N PHE A 568 -6.42 -31.65 -1.98
CA PHE A 568 -5.61 -30.87 -1.05
C PHE A 568 -4.70 -31.75 -0.20
N ASN A 569 -5.21 -32.84 0.37
CA ASN A 569 -4.41 -33.79 1.15
C ASN A 569 -3.42 -34.62 0.29
N ALA A 570 -3.47 -34.52 -1.03
CA ALA A 570 -2.47 -35.13 -1.93
C ALA A 570 -1.26 -34.22 -2.19
N ILE A 571 -1.29 -32.96 -1.72
CA ILE A 571 -0.18 -32.02 -1.77
C ILE A 571 0.85 -32.41 -0.70
N ASP A 572 2.12 -32.16 -0.95
CA ASP A 572 3.19 -32.31 0.05
C ASP A 572 3.15 -31.15 1.05
N LEU A 573 2.09 -31.15 1.88
CA LEU A 573 1.82 -30.10 2.86
C LEU A 573 2.93 -30.02 3.91
N ASP A 574 3.50 -31.17 4.30
CA ASP A 574 4.58 -31.25 5.29
C ASP A 574 5.83 -30.50 4.82
N ALA A 575 6.15 -30.53 3.53
CA ALA A 575 7.30 -29.80 2.97
C ALA A 575 7.11 -28.29 3.11
N TYR A 576 5.92 -27.76 2.81
CA TYR A 576 5.63 -26.34 2.98
C TYR A 576 5.60 -25.92 4.44
N GLN A 577 4.87 -26.64 5.29
CA GLN A 577 4.74 -26.34 6.71
C GLN A 577 6.09 -26.37 7.42
N THR A 578 6.92 -27.40 7.16
CA THR A 578 8.26 -27.53 7.77
C THR A 578 9.16 -26.33 7.42
N GLU A 579 9.13 -25.88 6.17
CA GLU A 579 9.93 -24.73 5.74
C GLU A 579 9.44 -23.42 6.38
N ILE A 580 8.12 -23.21 6.43
CA ILE A 580 7.54 -22.03 7.08
C ILE A 580 7.85 -22.03 8.59
N ASP A 581 7.67 -23.17 9.27
CA ASP A 581 7.99 -23.29 10.70
C ASP A 581 9.48 -22.99 10.98
N ARG A 582 10.38 -23.45 10.10
CA ARG A 582 11.80 -23.13 10.18
C ARG A 582 12.04 -21.62 10.07
N GLN A 583 11.43 -20.96 9.08
CA GLN A 583 11.60 -19.53 8.87
C GLN A 583 10.97 -18.70 10.01
N ILE A 584 9.81 -19.10 10.50
CA ILE A 584 9.21 -18.50 11.72
C ILE A 584 10.18 -18.59 12.89
N ALA A 585 10.73 -19.78 13.16
CA ALA A 585 11.69 -19.99 14.25
C ALA A 585 12.91 -19.07 14.11
N VAL A 586 13.50 -18.97 12.91
CA VAL A 586 14.65 -18.09 12.65
C VAL A 586 14.30 -16.62 12.90
N LYS A 587 13.18 -16.13 12.34
CA LYS A 587 12.75 -14.74 12.52
C LYS A 587 12.38 -14.42 13.98
N MET A 588 11.94 -15.41 14.75
CA MET A 588 11.62 -15.29 16.17
C MET A 588 12.86 -15.48 17.09
N GLY A 589 14.06 -15.69 16.52
CA GLY A 589 15.30 -15.89 17.28
C GLY A 589 15.35 -17.21 18.06
N LYS A 590 14.71 -18.26 17.55
CA LYS A 590 14.61 -19.58 18.19
C LYS A 590 15.46 -20.63 17.48
#